data_d9e03cd81fb01afd7716cb48c96cd3aa
#
_entry.id   d9e03cd81fb01afd7716cb48c96cd3aa
#
_cell.length_a   1.000
_cell.length_b   1.000
_cell.length_c   1.000
_cell.angle_alpha   90.00
_cell.angle_beta   90.00
_cell.angle_gamma   90.00
#
_symmetry.space_group_name_H-M   'P 1'
#
loop_
_entity.id
_entity.type
_entity.pdbx_description
1 polymer ?
#
loop_
_entity_poly.entity_id
_entity_poly.type
_entity_poly.pdbx_seq_one_letter_code
_entity_poly.pdbx_strand_id
1 'polypeptide(L)'
;MAERPDIEMNWTFDAPRERVWREWTEPEAFADWYGGPDYKIAHDEISMDVREGGKWTAVMRGPKEHVIHWDGEYIEVAPPEKLSFTVSDRPDEGLYDLCTVELADLGGTRTEMRFTQSGGHMPAEAYRRAQEGWGGFFERIAERLAGD
;
A
#
# COMPACT_ATOMS: atom_id res chain seq x y z
N MET A 1 24.60 8.85 4.35
CA MET A 1 24.41 7.76 3.40
C MET A 1 23.01 7.20 3.54
N ALA A 2 22.28 7.15 2.46
CA ALA A 2 20.92 6.65 2.51
C ALA A 2 20.91 5.13 2.72
N GLU A 3 20.14 4.68 3.68
CA GLU A 3 19.98 3.25 3.91
C GLU A 3 19.12 2.66 2.79
N ARG A 4 19.41 1.42 2.46
CA ARG A 4 18.58 0.72 1.50
C ARG A 4 17.25 0.39 2.15
N PRO A 5 16.13 0.52 1.43
CA PRO A 5 14.86 0.05 1.95
C PRO A 5 14.88 -1.48 2.12
N ASP A 6 14.06 -1.97 3.01
CA ASP A 6 13.92 -3.42 3.22
C ASP A 6 13.21 -4.07 2.04
N ILE A 7 12.32 -3.33 1.39
CA ILE A 7 11.62 -3.77 0.17
C ILE A 7 11.73 -2.66 -0.87
N GLU A 8 12.05 -3.04 -2.09
CA GLU A 8 12.04 -2.12 -3.22
C GLU A 8 11.49 -2.86 -4.44
N MET A 9 10.43 -2.32 -5.03
CA MET A 9 9.77 -2.94 -6.17
C MET A 9 9.43 -1.88 -7.22
N ASN A 10 9.54 -2.26 -8.49
CA ASN A 10 9.10 -1.43 -9.60
C ASN A 10 8.01 -2.18 -10.35
N TRP A 11 6.96 -1.47 -10.73
CA TRP A 11 5.80 -2.08 -11.38
C TRP A 11 5.23 -1.11 -12.41
N THR A 12 4.92 -1.60 -13.60
CA THR A 12 4.34 -0.76 -14.63
C THR A 12 2.86 -1.10 -14.79
N PHE A 13 2.02 -0.09 -14.72
CA PHE A 13 0.58 -0.23 -14.92
C PHE A 13 0.18 0.38 -16.25
N ASP A 14 -0.76 -0.25 -16.94
CA ASP A 14 -1.31 0.24 -18.19
C ASP A 14 -2.51 1.14 -17.90
N ALA A 15 -2.25 2.23 -17.18
CA ALA A 15 -3.26 3.19 -16.76
C ALA A 15 -2.57 4.52 -16.41
N PRO A 16 -3.27 5.65 -16.51
CA PRO A 16 -2.69 6.94 -16.14
C PRO A 16 -2.47 7.06 -14.63
N ARG A 17 -1.55 7.95 -14.24
CA ARG A 17 -1.18 8.13 -12.83
C ARG A 17 -2.36 8.40 -11.93
N GLU A 18 -3.31 9.17 -12.40
CA GLU A 18 -4.49 9.57 -11.62
C GLU A 18 -5.32 8.36 -11.21
N ARG A 19 -5.40 7.35 -12.09
CA ARG A 19 -6.13 6.13 -11.77
C ARG A 19 -5.36 5.24 -10.79
N VAL A 20 -4.04 5.14 -10.95
CA VAL A 20 -3.20 4.41 -10.00
C VAL A 20 -3.24 5.09 -8.64
N TRP A 21 -3.17 6.42 -8.63
CA TRP A 21 -3.25 7.22 -7.40
C TRP A 21 -4.52 6.91 -6.61
N ARG A 22 -5.66 6.80 -7.30
CA ARG A 22 -6.93 6.51 -6.64
C ARG A 22 -6.95 5.14 -5.96
N GLU A 23 -6.26 4.15 -6.54
CA GLU A 23 -6.18 2.82 -5.92
C GLU A 23 -5.51 2.89 -4.55
N TRP A 24 -4.61 3.84 -4.35
CA TRP A 24 -3.90 4.01 -3.09
C TRP A 24 -4.61 4.95 -2.11
N THR A 25 -5.47 5.84 -2.58
CA THR A 25 -5.98 6.94 -1.77
C THR A 25 -7.49 6.93 -1.54
N GLU A 26 -8.23 6.13 -2.27
CA GLU A 26 -9.67 5.97 -2.05
C GLU A 26 -9.91 4.75 -1.20
N PRO A 27 -10.62 4.89 -0.05
CA PRO A 27 -10.78 3.79 0.89
C PRO A 27 -11.36 2.51 0.29
N GLU A 28 -12.41 2.64 -0.51
CA GLU A 28 -13.04 1.46 -1.10
C GLU A 28 -12.14 0.77 -2.11
N ALA A 29 -11.38 1.55 -2.89
CA ALA A 29 -10.45 1.00 -3.86
C ALA A 29 -9.32 0.26 -3.14
N PHE A 30 -8.72 0.91 -2.14
CA PHE A 30 -7.62 0.32 -1.36
C PHE A 30 -8.09 -0.96 -0.67
N ALA A 31 -9.29 -0.95 -0.09
CA ALA A 31 -9.86 -2.10 0.60
C ALA A 31 -10.04 -3.30 -0.34
N ASP A 32 -10.28 -3.06 -1.61
CA ASP A 32 -10.54 -4.14 -2.56
C ASP A 32 -9.29 -4.90 -2.98
N TRP A 33 -8.09 -4.31 -2.85
CA TRP A 33 -6.87 -5.01 -3.23
C TRP A 33 -5.93 -5.31 -2.06
N TYR A 34 -6.01 -4.54 -0.97
CA TYR A 34 -5.14 -4.75 0.17
C TYR A 34 -5.61 -5.96 0.97
N GLY A 35 -4.74 -6.92 1.17
CA GLY A 35 -5.07 -8.17 1.86
C GLY A 35 -5.05 -9.39 0.94
N GLY A 36 -5.13 -9.17 -0.36
CA GLY A 36 -5.07 -10.27 -1.33
C GLY A 36 -6.30 -11.17 -1.28
N PRO A 37 -6.17 -12.42 -1.77
CA PRO A 37 -7.33 -13.31 -1.90
C PRO A 37 -7.84 -13.88 -0.59
N ASP A 38 -6.99 -13.97 0.43
CA ASP A 38 -7.34 -14.65 1.68
C ASP A 38 -7.87 -13.71 2.76
N TYR A 39 -7.59 -12.42 2.66
CA TYR A 39 -8.01 -11.44 3.64
C TYR A 39 -8.85 -10.36 2.99
N LYS A 40 -9.81 -9.84 3.73
CA LYS A 40 -10.72 -8.81 3.21
C LYS A 40 -10.91 -7.69 4.20
N ILE A 41 -11.08 -6.48 3.66
CA ILE A 41 -11.43 -5.30 4.43
C ILE A 41 -12.81 -4.87 3.96
N ALA A 42 -13.78 -4.83 4.87
CA ALA A 42 -15.11 -4.34 4.54
C ALA A 42 -15.05 -2.83 4.31
N HIS A 43 -15.85 -2.32 3.39
CA HIS A 43 -15.82 -0.89 3.03
C HIS A 43 -16.19 0.03 4.20
N ASP A 44 -16.89 -0.48 5.21
CA ASP A 44 -17.22 0.30 6.42
C ASP A 44 -16.21 0.09 7.55
N GLU A 45 -15.15 -0.67 7.29
CA GLU A 45 -14.09 -0.93 8.28
C GLU A 45 -12.74 -0.35 7.87
N ILE A 46 -12.74 0.66 7.02
CA ILE A 46 -11.53 1.38 6.62
C ILE A 46 -11.80 2.88 6.70
N SER A 47 -10.80 3.62 7.16
CA SER A 47 -10.88 5.07 7.25
C SER A 47 -9.54 5.65 6.80
N MET A 48 -9.56 6.62 5.91
CA MET A 48 -8.35 7.23 5.37
C MET A 48 -8.54 8.74 5.29
N ASP A 49 -7.70 9.47 6.03
CA ASP A 49 -7.65 10.93 5.97
C ASP A 49 -6.41 11.30 5.17
N VAL A 50 -6.53 11.32 3.85
CA VAL A 50 -5.39 11.43 2.94
C VAL A 50 -4.90 12.87 2.84
N ARG A 51 -4.08 13.26 3.81
CA ARG A 51 -3.38 14.53 3.87
C ARG A 51 -2.18 14.36 4.77
N GLU A 52 -1.19 15.22 4.65
CA GLU A 52 -0.03 15.14 5.52
C GLU A 52 -0.46 15.29 6.97
N GLY A 53 -0.03 14.34 7.81
CA GLY A 53 -0.44 14.27 9.20
C GLY A 53 -1.76 13.57 9.44
N GLY A 54 -2.50 13.23 8.38
CA GLY A 54 -3.74 12.48 8.51
C GLY A 54 -3.47 11.01 8.80
N LYS A 55 -4.48 10.31 9.31
CA LYS A 55 -4.31 8.91 9.73
C LYS A 55 -5.18 7.99 8.89
N TRP A 56 -4.77 6.71 8.86
CA TRP A 56 -5.60 5.69 8.26
C TRP A 56 -5.66 4.46 9.17
N THR A 57 -6.79 3.79 9.14
CA THR A 57 -7.00 2.55 9.89
C THR A 57 -7.81 1.59 9.04
N ALA A 58 -7.61 0.30 9.26
CA ALA A 58 -8.39 -0.72 8.57
C ALA A 58 -8.49 -1.98 9.43
N VAL A 59 -9.61 -2.66 9.34
CA VAL A 59 -9.80 -3.96 9.97
C VAL A 59 -9.86 -5.01 8.87
N MET A 60 -8.91 -5.92 8.89
CA MET A 60 -8.75 -6.94 7.87
C MET A 60 -9.08 -8.30 8.46
N ARG A 61 -9.95 -9.06 7.80
CA ARG A 61 -10.42 -10.35 8.30
C ARG A 61 -10.02 -11.47 7.35
N GLY A 62 -9.46 -12.52 7.92
CA GLY A 62 -8.94 -13.66 7.17
C GLY A 62 -9.48 -14.99 7.64
N PRO A 63 -8.84 -16.08 7.21
CA PRO A 63 -9.28 -17.44 7.58
C PRO A 63 -9.21 -17.67 9.08
N LYS A 64 -10.06 -18.57 9.57
CA LYS A 64 -10.10 -18.98 10.98
C LYS A 64 -10.33 -17.80 11.93
N GLU A 65 -11.12 -16.83 11.47
CA GLU A 65 -11.47 -15.64 12.24
C GLU A 65 -10.26 -14.79 12.63
N HIS A 66 -9.17 -14.89 11.87
CA HIS A 66 -8.00 -14.06 12.10
C HIS A 66 -8.31 -12.61 11.72
N VAL A 67 -8.03 -11.69 12.64
CA VAL A 67 -8.31 -10.26 12.43
C VAL A 67 -7.02 -9.48 12.61
N ILE A 68 -6.72 -8.60 11.66
CA ILE A 68 -5.57 -7.71 11.73
C ILE A 68 -6.08 -6.28 11.77
N HIS A 69 -5.62 -5.52 12.73
CA HIS A 69 -5.92 -4.09 12.85
C HIS A 69 -4.73 -3.32 12.30
N TRP A 70 -4.95 -2.62 11.19
CA TRP A 70 -3.93 -1.80 10.54
C TRP A 70 -4.07 -0.35 10.99
N ASP A 71 -2.93 0.33 11.12
CA ASP A 71 -2.86 1.72 11.57
C ASP A 71 -1.68 2.40 10.90
N GLY A 72 -1.82 3.68 10.62
CA GLY A 72 -0.72 4.46 10.06
C GLY A 72 -1.05 5.92 9.92
N GLU A 73 -0.06 6.66 9.43
CA GLU A 73 -0.15 8.11 9.24
C GLU A 73 0.44 8.48 7.90
N TYR A 74 -0.17 9.44 7.20
CA TYR A 74 0.38 9.95 5.95
C TYR A 74 1.47 10.96 6.24
N ILE A 75 2.66 10.71 5.68
CA ILE A 75 3.83 11.54 5.89
C ILE A 75 3.99 12.56 4.77
N GLU A 76 3.79 12.11 3.52
CA GLU A 76 3.87 12.98 2.36
C GLU A 76 2.72 12.65 1.40
N VAL A 77 2.01 13.68 0.92
CA VAL A 77 0.91 13.51 -0.03
C VAL A 77 1.09 14.54 -1.14
N ALA A 78 1.59 14.09 -2.28
CA ALA A 78 1.86 14.95 -3.44
C ALA A 78 1.18 14.34 -4.69
N PRO A 79 -0.14 14.56 -4.85
CA PRO A 79 -0.89 13.95 -5.96
C PRO A 79 -0.44 14.46 -7.32
N PRO A 80 -0.40 13.63 -8.33
CA PRO A 80 -0.54 12.18 -8.30
C PRO A 80 0.83 11.48 -8.34
N GLU A 81 1.87 12.11 -7.81
CA GLU A 81 3.25 11.69 -7.97
C GLU A 81 3.82 10.88 -6.82
N LYS A 82 3.49 11.25 -5.59
CA LYS A 82 4.16 10.62 -4.44
C LYS A 82 3.27 10.53 -3.22
N LEU A 83 3.29 9.36 -2.58
CA LEU A 83 2.59 9.11 -1.34
C LEU A 83 3.50 8.35 -0.39
N SER A 84 3.68 8.88 0.83
CA SER A 84 4.39 8.16 1.88
C SER A 84 3.47 8.01 3.07
N PHE A 85 3.47 6.83 3.66
CA PHE A 85 2.64 6.56 4.84
C PHE A 85 3.29 5.49 5.70
N THR A 86 2.99 5.54 7.00
CA THR A 86 3.43 4.47 7.90
C THR A 86 2.37 3.37 7.93
N VAL A 87 2.79 2.17 8.28
CA VAL A 87 1.92 1.00 8.35
C VAL A 87 2.34 0.13 9.51
N SER A 88 1.37 -0.36 10.27
CA SER A 88 1.63 -1.31 11.35
C SER A 88 0.43 -2.23 11.53
N ASP A 89 0.73 -3.52 11.71
CA ASP A 89 -0.26 -4.50 12.14
C ASP A 89 -0.17 -4.71 13.65
N ARG A 90 0.73 -3.97 14.32
CA ARG A 90 0.92 -4.01 15.77
C ARG A 90 1.11 -2.61 16.34
N PRO A 91 0.10 -1.75 16.17
CA PRO A 91 0.25 -0.36 16.63
C PRO A 91 0.50 -0.24 18.14
N ASP A 92 0.04 -1.21 18.92
CA ASP A 92 0.27 -1.25 20.37
C ASP A 92 1.73 -1.35 20.72
N GLU A 93 2.55 -1.93 19.84
CA GLU A 93 3.98 -2.12 20.07
C GLU A 93 4.81 -0.96 19.54
N GLY A 94 4.17 -0.01 18.85
CA GLY A 94 4.85 1.13 18.28
C GLY A 94 5.78 0.78 17.12
N LEU A 95 5.55 -0.35 16.46
CA LEU A 95 6.38 -0.84 15.37
C LEU A 95 5.75 -0.48 14.03
N TYR A 96 6.28 0.55 13.39
CA TYR A 96 5.77 1.05 12.12
C TYR A 96 6.82 0.98 11.04
N ASP A 97 6.40 0.58 9.84
CA ASP A 97 7.24 0.68 8.65
C ASP A 97 6.79 1.88 7.83
N LEU A 98 7.72 2.46 7.09
CA LEU A 98 7.41 3.55 6.15
C LEU A 98 7.30 2.99 4.75
N CYS A 99 6.16 3.21 4.12
CA CYS A 99 5.92 2.84 2.73
C CYS A 99 5.93 4.09 1.88
N THR A 100 6.58 4.04 0.72
CA THR A 100 6.63 5.16 -0.22
C THR A 100 6.24 4.66 -1.61
N VAL A 101 5.31 5.38 -2.23
CA VAL A 101 4.83 5.11 -3.59
C VAL A 101 5.18 6.31 -4.46
N GLU A 102 5.94 6.08 -5.52
CA GLU A 102 6.28 7.12 -6.49
C GLU A 102 5.74 6.72 -7.85
N LEU A 103 4.98 7.60 -8.48
CA LEU A 103 4.33 7.33 -9.76
C LEU A 103 4.89 8.21 -10.84
N ALA A 104 5.50 7.61 -11.86
CA ALA A 104 6.07 8.31 -12.99
C ALA A 104 5.21 8.09 -14.23
N ASP A 105 4.87 9.17 -14.91
CA ASP A 105 4.12 9.12 -16.16
C ASP A 105 5.07 8.71 -17.29
N LEU A 106 4.81 7.55 -17.90
CA LEU A 106 5.64 7.03 -19.00
C LEU A 106 5.14 7.51 -20.38
N GLY A 107 4.10 8.35 -20.37
CA GLY A 107 3.47 8.78 -21.62
C GLY A 107 2.28 7.91 -21.98
N GLY A 108 1.33 8.47 -22.75
CA GLY A 108 0.12 7.76 -23.09
C GLY A 108 -0.71 7.46 -21.86
N THR A 109 -1.00 6.19 -21.62
CA THR A 109 -1.78 5.76 -20.48
C THR A 109 -1.00 4.75 -19.63
N ARG A 110 0.30 4.99 -19.46
CA ARG A 110 1.15 4.07 -18.70
C ARG A 110 1.84 4.78 -17.56
N THR A 111 1.95 4.07 -16.44
CA THR A 111 2.56 4.60 -15.22
C THR A 111 3.56 3.60 -14.66
N GLU A 112 4.75 4.08 -14.31
CA GLU A 112 5.70 3.26 -13.56
C GLU A 112 5.56 3.61 -12.08
N MET A 113 5.39 2.58 -11.25
CA MET A 113 5.33 2.74 -9.82
C MET A 113 6.60 2.19 -9.18
N ARG A 114 7.24 3.00 -8.35
CA ARG A 114 8.31 2.55 -7.49
C ARG A 114 7.76 2.48 -6.08
N PHE A 115 7.85 1.31 -5.47
CA PHE A 115 7.36 1.07 -4.11
C PHE A 115 8.51 0.68 -3.22
N THR A 116 8.61 1.32 -2.03
CA THR A 116 9.60 0.94 -1.04
C THR A 116 8.95 0.79 0.33
N GLN A 117 9.51 -0.08 1.15
CA GLN A 117 9.09 -0.24 2.54
C GLN A 117 10.34 -0.34 3.40
N SER A 118 10.38 0.43 4.47
CA SER A 118 11.53 0.49 5.37
C SER A 118 11.06 0.49 6.83
N GLY A 119 11.72 -0.26 7.67
CA GLY A 119 11.38 -0.32 9.10
C GLY A 119 12.49 -0.98 9.90
N GLY A 120 13.10 -2.02 9.34
CA GLY A 120 14.26 -2.67 9.94
C GLY A 120 14.00 -3.50 11.19
N HIS A 121 12.73 -3.68 11.57
CA HIS A 121 12.42 -4.40 12.80
C HIS A 121 12.05 -5.86 12.61
N MET A 122 12.00 -6.31 11.36
CA MET A 122 11.70 -7.71 11.05
C MET A 122 12.92 -8.38 10.43
N PRO A 123 13.03 -9.72 10.53
CA PRO A 123 14.11 -10.42 9.85
C PRO A 123 13.96 -10.35 8.33
N ALA A 124 15.06 -10.51 7.62
CA ALA A 124 15.08 -10.40 6.16
C ALA A 124 14.06 -11.34 5.49
N GLU A 125 13.87 -12.52 6.05
CA GLU A 125 12.90 -13.47 5.50
C GLU A 125 11.46 -12.96 5.60
N ALA A 126 11.13 -12.25 6.67
CA ALA A 126 9.80 -11.67 6.83
C ALA A 126 9.57 -10.57 5.79
N TYR A 127 10.58 -9.75 5.52
CA TYR A 127 10.47 -8.72 4.48
C TYR A 127 10.36 -9.35 3.09
N ARG A 128 11.04 -10.46 2.85
CA ARG A 128 10.91 -11.15 1.57
C ARG A 128 9.48 -11.67 1.36
N ARG A 129 8.87 -12.22 2.40
CA ARG A 129 7.47 -12.67 2.32
C ARG A 129 6.52 -11.49 2.11
N ALA A 130 6.79 -10.38 2.78
CA ALA A 130 5.99 -9.17 2.59
C ALA A 130 6.11 -8.68 1.15
N GLN A 131 7.30 -8.75 0.56
CA GLN A 131 7.50 -8.36 -0.83
C GLN A 131 6.68 -9.22 -1.78
N GLU A 132 6.63 -10.53 -1.54
CA GLU A 132 5.78 -11.42 -2.33
C GLU A 132 4.31 -11.06 -2.19
N GLY A 133 3.89 -10.72 -0.98
CA GLY A 133 2.51 -10.27 -0.73
C GLY A 133 2.18 -9.00 -1.50
N TRP A 134 3.09 -8.02 -1.47
CA TRP A 134 2.90 -6.79 -2.23
C TRP A 134 2.78 -7.06 -3.74
N GLY A 135 3.58 -8.01 -4.25
CA GLY A 135 3.49 -8.38 -5.66
C GLY A 135 2.10 -8.88 -6.04
N GLY A 136 1.49 -9.70 -5.18
CA GLY A 136 0.12 -10.16 -5.38
C GLY A 136 -0.88 -9.01 -5.33
N PHE A 137 -0.68 -8.07 -4.42
CA PHE A 137 -1.54 -6.88 -4.33
C PHE A 137 -1.42 -6.03 -5.60
N PHE A 138 -0.22 -5.86 -6.13
CA PHE A 138 -0.01 -5.06 -7.34
C PHE A 138 -0.66 -5.74 -8.56
N GLU A 139 -0.63 -7.07 -8.63
CA GLU A 139 -1.35 -7.81 -9.66
C GLU A 139 -2.85 -7.54 -9.58
N ARG A 140 -3.38 -7.48 -8.37
CA ARG A 140 -4.80 -7.18 -8.15
C ARG A 140 -5.13 -5.75 -8.59
N ILE A 141 -4.26 -4.78 -8.29
CA ILE A 141 -4.44 -3.41 -8.77
C ILE A 141 -4.50 -3.42 -10.31
N ALA A 142 -3.58 -4.14 -10.96
CA ALA A 142 -3.53 -4.22 -12.41
C ALA A 142 -4.83 -4.80 -12.98
N GLU A 143 -5.38 -5.84 -12.35
CA GLU A 143 -6.66 -6.42 -12.77
C GLU A 143 -7.80 -5.42 -12.66
N ARG A 144 -7.83 -4.66 -11.56
CA ARG A 144 -8.87 -3.64 -11.35
C ARG A 144 -8.79 -2.54 -12.38
N LEU A 145 -7.57 -2.11 -12.72
CA LEU A 145 -7.37 -1.06 -13.72
C LEU A 145 -7.75 -1.53 -15.13
N ALA A 146 -7.56 -2.80 -15.42
CA ALA A 146 -7.92 -3.37 -16.70
C ALA A 146 -9.42 -3.56 -16.88
N GLY A 147 -10.16 -3.68 -15.79
CA GLY A 147 -11.60 -3.91 -15.82
C GLY A 147 -12.44 -2.66 -16.02
N ASP A 148 -11.84 -1.51 -16.06
CA ASP A 148 -12.56 -0.23 -16.20
C ASP A 148 -12.79 0.16 -17.67
#